data_4966b8b44e2f3f9bb2164a5eb3209b8d
#
_entry.id   4966b8b44e2f3f9bb2164a5eb3209b8d
#
_cell.length_a   1.000
_cell.length_b   1.000
_cell.length_c   1.000
_cell.angle_alpha   90.00
_cell.angle_beta   90.00
_cell.angle_gamma   90.00
#
_symmetry.space_group_name_H-M   'P 1'
#
loop_
_entity.id
_entity.type
_entity.pdbx_description
1 polymer ?
#
loop_
_entity_poly.entity_id
_entity_poly.type
_entity_poly.pdbx_seq_one_letter_code
_entity_poly.pdbx_strand_id
1 'polypeptide(L)'
;SSDLRIIKEMRTAERERGRTGADIRPRWMCWENVPGAFSSGSPKGEDFRIVLEEIIRIHDIGAEVPRSYPYSWPDAGDAVMENGFSLAWRCLDAQFWGVAQRRKRIFLVADFAGPLAPLLLFDVLDGRLDYAALRQRRPDDAVLSGGG
;
A
#
# COMPACT_ATOMS: atom_id res chain seq x y z
N SER A 1 10.66 -9.86 -1.92
CA SER A 1 11.32 -10.01 -0.63
C SER A 1 10.70 -11.16 0.15
N SER A 2 11.41 -11.66 1.15
CA SER A 2 10.93 -12.76 1.99
C SER A 2 9.65 -12.38 2.76
N ASP A 3 9.52 -11.13 3.16
CA ASP A 3 8.34 -10.65 3.90
C ASP A 3 7.08 -10.70 3.05
N LEU A 4 7.19 -10.34 1.78
CA LEU A 4 6.05 -10.38 0.85
C LEU A 4 5.61 -11.82 0.58
N ARG A 5 6.56 -12.73 0.51
CA ARG A 5 6.25 -14.15 0.33
C ARG A 5 5.48 -14.72 1.53
N ILE A 6 5.88 -14.34 2.74
CA ILE A 6 5.20 -14.76 3.97
C ILE A 6 3.74 -14.28 3.96
N ILE A 7 3.51 -13.02 3.60
CA ILE A 7 2.15 -12.46 3.51
C ILE A 7 1.31 -13.25 2.50
N LYS A 8 1.88 -13.53 1.34
CA LYS A 8 1.19 -14.31 0.31
C LYS A 8 0.81 -15.71 0.82
N GLU A 9 1.73 -16.38 1.49
CA GLU A 9 1.49 -17.71 2.05
C GLU A 9 0.42 -17.70 3.15
N MET A 10 0.43 -16.69 4.02
CA MET A 10 -0.57 -16.54 5.06
C MET A 10 -1.96 -16.35 4.48
N ARG A 11 -2.07 -15.50 3.47
CA ARG A 11 -3.36 -15.25 2.82
C ARG A 11 -3.88 -16.47 2.08
N THR A 12 -2.98 -17.23 1.45
CA THR A 12 -3.33 -18.48 0.78
C THR A 12 -3.89 -19.49 1.78
N ALA A 13 -3.23 -19.63 2.94
CA ALA A 13 -3.69 -20.52 3.99
C ALA A 13 -5.07 -20.15 4.52
N GLU A 14 -5.35 -18.84 4.64
CA GLU A 14 -6.67 -18.35 5.07
C GLU A 14 -7.77 -18.69 4.06
N ARG A 15 -7.47 -18.57 2.77
CA ARG A 15 -8.42 -18.97 1.73
C ARG A 15 -8.71 -20.46 1.76
N GLU A 16 -7.69 -21.28 2.01
CA GLU A 16 -7.84 -22.74 2.14
C GLU A 16 -8.71 -23.12 3.33
N ARG A 17 -8.75 -22.26 4.37
CA ARG A 17 -9.64 -22.44 5.51
C ARG A 17 -11.07 -21.97 5.25
N GLY A 18 -11.36 -21.50 4.03
CA GLY A 18 -12.69 -21.04 3.63
C GLY A 18 -13.00 -19.58 3.93
N ARG A 19 -12.02 -18.79 4.33
CA ARG A 19 -12.23 -17.37 4.57
C ARG A 19 -12.28 -16.60 3.25
N THR A 20 -13.06 -15.52 3.25
CA THR A 20 -13.27 -14.70 2.05
C THR A 20 -13.22 -13.21 2.39
N GLY A 21 -12.93 -12.39 1.37
CA GLY A 21 -12.97 -10.93 1.49
C GLY A 21 -12.06 -10.39 2.59
N ALA A 22 -12.63 -9.54 3.44
CA ALA A 22 -11.89 -8.90 4.53
C ALA A 22 -11.48 -9.86 5.64
N ASP A 23 -12.02 -11.07 5.66
CA ASP A 23 -11.66 -12.10 6.64
C ASP A 23 -10.37 -12.83 6.28
N ILE A 24 -9.87 -12.67 5.06
CA ILE A 24 -8.57 -13.20 4.65
C ILE A 24 -7.49 -12.33 5.28
N ARG A 25 -6.68 -12.90 6.15
CA ARG A 25 -5.64 -12.15 6.87
C ARG A 25 -4.24 -12.50 6.39
N PRO A 26 -3.30 -11.56 6.46
CA PRO A 26 -3.49 -10.16 6.85
C PRO A 26 -4.23 -9.37 5.77
N ARG A 27 -5.11 -8.50 6.19
CA ARG A 27 -5.79 -7.56 5.28
C ARG A 27 -4.89 -6.39 4.91
N TRP A 28 -4.11 -5.89 5.88
CA TRP A 28 -3.26 -4.70 5.71
C TRP A 28 -1.80 -5.07 5.69
N MET A 29 -1.04 -4.33 4.90
CA MET A 29 0.41 -4.45 4.83
C MET A 29 1.02 -3.06 4.82
N CYS A 30 2.12 -2.88 5.54
CA CYS A 30 2.91 -1.66 5.50
C CYS A 30 4.35 -2.00 5.10
N TRP A 31 4.90 -1.21 4.18
CA TRP A 31 6.28 -1.34 3.73
C TRP A 31 6.96 0.01 3.91
N GLU A 32 8.21 -0.01 4.35
CA GLU A 32 8.98 1.20 4.63
C GLU A 32 10.34 1.09 3.98
N ASN A 33 10.83 2.19 3.41
CA ASN A 33 12.17 2.22 2.83
C ASN A 33 12.69 3.66 2.73
N VAL A 34 13.93 3.81 2.30
CA VAL A 34 14.55 5.11 2.06
C VAL A 34 14.10 5.68 0.70
N PRO A 35 14.07 7.04 0.54
CA PRO A 35 13.60 7.65 -0.71
C PRO A 35 14.37 7.24 -1.96
N GLY A 36 15.63 6.82 -1.80
CA GLY A 36 16.44 6.33 -2.92
C GLY A 36 15.80 5.16 -3.67
N ALA A 37 14.89 4.42 -3.01
CA ALA A 37 14.17 3.32 -3.67
C ALA A 37 13.32 3.77 -4.85
N PHE A 38 12.86 5.03 -4.88
CA PHE A 38 12.08 5.56 -6.00
C PHE A 38 12.87 5.63 -7.30
N SER A 39 14.17 5.72 -7.23
CA SER A 39 15.04 5.86 -8.40
C SER A 39 16.05 4.73 -8.55
N SER A 40 16.10 3.79 -7.63
CA SER A 40 17.10 2.72 -7.68
C SER A 40 16.74 1.67 -8.73
N GLY A 41 17.76 0.96 -9.18
CA GLY A 41 17.60 -0.13 -10.14
C GLY A 41 18.05 0.25 -11.55
N SER A 42 18.03 -0.75 -12.43
CA SER A 42 18.39 -0.60 -13.83
C SER A 42 17.33 -1.31 -14.69
N PRO A 43 16.51 -0.53 -15.44
CA PRO A 43 16.53 0.95 -15.54
C PRO A 43 16.12 1.65 -14.27
N LYS A 44 16.41 2.94 -14.19
CA LYS A 44 16.12 3.76 -13.01
C LYS A 44 14.63 3.67 -12.62
N GLY A 45 14.37 3.41 -11.33
CA GLY A 45 13.01 3.23 -10.82
C GLY A 45 12.50 1.79 -10.85
N GLU A 46 13.31 0.86 -11.34
CA GLU A 46 12.90 -0.54 -11.49
C GLU A 46 12.67 -1.23 -10.15
N ASP A 47 13.46 -0.91 -9.14
CA ASP A 47 13.33 -1.58 -7.84
C ASP A 47 11.98 -1.29 -7.19
N PHE A 48 11.52 -0.05 -7.23
CA PHE A 48 10.21 0.29 -6.67
C PHE A 48 9.07 -0.29 -7.52
N ARG A 49 9.25 -0.33 -8.84
CA ARG A 49 8.30 -0.99 -9.74
C ARG A 49 8.09 -2.46 -9.34
N ILE A 50 9.19 -3.16 -9.09
CA ILE A 50 9.15 -4.57 -8.69
C ILE A 50 8.43 -4.73 -7.35
N VAL A 51 8.69 -3.85 -6.39
CA VAL A 51 8.00 -3.88 -5.09
C VAL A 51 6.49 -3.71 -5.29
N LEU A 52 6.06 -2.73 -6.07
CA LEU A 52 4.64 -2.52 -6.37
C LEU A 52 4.03 -3.75 -7.03
N GLU A 53 4.72 -4.30 -8.03
CA GLU A 53 4.24 -5.45 -8.77
C GLU A 53 4.10 -6.69 -7.88
N GLU A 54 5.07 -6.95 -7.01
CA GLU A 54 5.01 -8.06 -6.07
C GLU A 54 3.86 -7.92 -5.08
N ILE A 55 3.61 -6.71 -4.59
CA ILE A 55 2.51 -6.46 -3.66
C ILE A 55 1.17 -6.66 -4.36
N ILE A 56 1.00 -6.11 -5.56
CA ILE A 56 -0.25 -6.25 -6.31
C ILE A 56 -0.48 -7.71 -6.69
N ARG A 57 0.57 -8.46 -6.99
CA ARG A 57 0.46 -9.88 -7.33
C ARG A 57 0.04 -10.77 -6.16
N ILE A 58 0.17 -10.31 -4.93
CA ILE A 58 -0.42 -11.02 -3.79
C ILE A 58 -1.94 -11.08 -3.96
N HIS A 59 -2.54 -10.02 -4.51
CA HIS A 59 -3.98 -9.92 -4.75
C HIS A 59 -4.37 -10.45 -6.14
N ASP A 60 -3.61 -10.09 -7.17
CA ASP A 60 -3.86 -10.45 -8.56
C ASP A 60 -2.57 -10.97 -9.19
N ILE A 61 -2.47 -12.29 -9.34
CA ILE A 61 -1.25 -12.96 -9.78
C ILE A 61 -0.82 -12.56 -11.19
N GLY A 62 -1.74 -12.07 -12.01
CA GLY A 62 -1.45 -11.65 -13.37
C GLY A 62 -1.12 -10.17 -13.50
N ALA A 63 -1.03 -9.44 -12.41
CA ALA A 63 -0.82 -8.00 -12.47
C ALA A 63 0.57 -7.63 -13.00
N GLU A 64 0.61 -6.60 -13.82
CA GLU A 64 1.83 -6.01 -14.33
C GLU A 64 1.82 -4.52 -14.05
N VAL A 65 2.93 -4.01 -13.52
CA VAL A 65 3.09 -2.59 -13.25
C VAL A 65 3.96 -1.97 -14.33
N PRO A 66 3.45 -0.97 -15.08
CA PRO A 66 4.24 -0.32 -16.11
C PRO A 66 5.39 0.47 -15.50
N ARG A 67 6.42 0.71 -16.28
CA ARG A 67 7.55 1.51 -15.85
C ARG A 67 7.13 2.96 -15.65
N SER A 68 7.61 3.53 -14.56
CA SER A 68 7.41 4.95 -14.30
C SER A 68 8.21 5.79 -15.31
N TYR A 69 7.63 6.87 -15.75
CA TYR A 69 8.28 7.83 -16.63
C TYR A 69 8.18 9.21 -15.99
N PRO A 70 9.23 10.03 -15.93
CA PRO A 70 10.53 9.89 -16.62
C PRO A 70 11.66 9.22 -15.81
N TYR A 71 11.50 8.09 -15.23
CA TYR A 71 12.53 7.27 -14.57
C TYR A 71 12.60 7.37 -13.04
N SER A 72 11.68 8.07 -12.44
CA SER A 72 11.60 8.11 -10.97
C SER A 72 10.13 8.14 -10.57
N TRP A 73 9.83 7.49 -9.47
CA TRP A 73 8.46 7.48 -8.95
C TRP A 73 8.20 8.77 -8.17
N PRO A 74 6.97 9.30 -8.19
CA PRO A 74 6.65 10.48 -7.40
C PRO A 74 6.68 10.18 -5.90
N ASP A 75 6.84 11.23 -5.10
CA ASP A 75 6.91 11.10 -3.63
C ASP A 75 5.61 10.62 -3.00
N ALA A 76 4.52 10.64 -3.72
CA ALA A 76 3.22 10.15 -3.27
C ALA A 76 2.43 9.63 -4.46
N GLY A 77 1.66 8.58 -4.22
CA GLY A 77 0.79 8.01 -5.26
C GLY A 77 -0.14 6.97 -4.66
N ASP A 78 -1.10 6.54 -5.46
CA ASP A 78 -2.01 5.49 -5.06
C ASP A 78 -2.52 4.71 -6.26
N ALA A 79 -3.13 3.57 -5.96
CA ALA A 79 -3.87 2.76 -6.91
C ALA A 79 -5.05 2.12 -6.18
N VAL A 80 -6.24 2.27 -6.75
CA VAL A 80 -7.46 1.65 -6.23
C VAL A 80 -8.02 0.77 -7.34
N MET A 81 -8.16 -0.51 -7.06
CA MET A 81 -8.62 -1.49 -8.04
C MET A 81 -10.05 -1.92 -7.73
N GLU A 82 -10.85 -2.13 -8.76
CA GLU A 82 -12.26 -2.49 -8.63
C GLU A 82 -12.48 -3.83 -7.93
N ASN A 83 -11.48 -4.69 -7.93
CA ASN A 83 -11.57 -6.04 -7.36
C ASN A 83 -11.26 -6.09 -5.85
N GLY A 84 -11.37 -4.97 -5.14
CA GLY A 84 -11.21 -4.94 -3.69
C GLY A 84 -9.78 -4.88 -3.22
N PHE A 85 -8.93 -4.16 -3.93
CA PHE A 85 -7.55 -3.93 -3.55
C PHE A 85 -7.19 -2.47 -3.71
N SER A 86 -6.36 -1.95 -2.82
CA SER A 86 -5.77 -0.61 -2.97
C SER A 86 -4.39 -0.57 -2.35
N LEU A 87 -3.58 0.36 -2.83
CA LEU A 87 -2.32 0.69 -2.22
C LEU A 87 -2.08 2.20 -2.32
N ALA A 88 -1.24 2.70 -1.45
CA ALA A 88 -0.83 4.09 -1.47
C ALA A 88 0.59 4.19 -0.92
N TRP A 89 1.34 5.18 -1.39
CA TRP A 89 2.65 5.46 -0.84
C TRP A 89 2.83 6.95 -0.69
N ARG A 90 3.67 7.34 0.27
CA ARG A 90 4.12 8.72 0.42
C ARG A 90 5.45 8.76 1.14
N CYS A 91 6.22 9.81 0.88
CA CYS A 91 7.45 10.09 1.59
C CYS A 91 7.13 11.02 2.77
N LEU A 92 7.51 10.62 3.97
CA LEU A 92 7.29 11.39 5.17
C LEU A 92 8.61 11.65 5.89
N ASP A 93 8.70 12.81 6.52
CA ASP A 93 9.83 13.13 7.39
C ASP A 93 9.61 12.44 8.74
N ALA A 94 10.56 11.63 9.17
CA ALA A 94 10.45 10.86 10.41
C ALA A 94 10.35 11.73 11.67
N GLN A 95 10.58 13.03 11.57
CA GLN A 95 10.34 13.95 12.70
C GLN A 95 8.92 13.88 13.24
N PHE A 96 7.94 13.56 12.38
CA PHE A 96 6.55 13.42 12.80
C PHE A 96 6.34 12.28 13.81
N TRP A 97 7.31 11.39 13.95
CA TRP A 97 7.23 10.23 14.82
C TRP A 97 8.09 10.38 16.09
N GLY A 98 8.50 11.62 16.41
CA GLY A 98 9.32 11.87 17.60
C GLY A 98 10.78 11.45 17.48
N VAL A 99 11.25 11.15 16.29
CA VAL A 99 12.65 10.80 16.06
C VAL A 99 13.45 12.09 15.89
N ALA A 100 14.56 12.22 16.64
CA ALA A 100 15.36 13.45 16.67
C ALA A 100 16.08 13.77 15.36
N GLN A 101 16.28 12.78 14.50
CA GLN A 101 16.96 12.95 13.21
C GLN A 101 15.95 13.13 12.09
N ARG A 102 16.22 14.12 11.23
CA ARG A 102 15.44 14.32 10.02
C ARG A 102 15.76 13.21 9.04
N ARG A 103 14.87 12.25 8.92
CA ARG A 103 15.00 11.11 7.99
C ARG A 103 13.73 10.98 7.19
N LYS A 104 13.83 11.28 5.92
CA LYS A 104 12.72 10.99 5.01
C LYS A 104 12.63 9.49 4.81
N ARG A 105 11.42 8.98 4.85
CA ARG A 105 11.12 7.55 4.62
C ARG A 105 9.92 7.41 3.71
N ILE A 106 9.96 6.41 2.87
CA ILE A 106 8.81 6.01 2.07
C ILE A 106 7.96 5.09 2.93
N PHE A 107 6.67 5.39 3.01
CA PHE A 107 5.68 4.49 3.60
C PHE A 107 4.70 4.06 2.53
N LEU A 108 4.51 2.76 2.41
CA LEU A 108 3.54 2.16 1.51
C LEU A 108 2.58 1.32 2.32
N VAL A 109 1.29 1.52 2.08
CA VAL A 109 0.23 0.75 2.72
C VAL A 109 -0.58 0.06 1.65
N ALA A 110 -0.89 -1.21 1.86
CA ALA A 110 -1.77 -1.97 0.99
C ALA A 110 -2.98 -2.48 1.78
N ASP A 111 -4.15 -2.35 1.18
CA ASP A 111 -5.40 -2.92 1.68
C ASP A 111 -5.83 -4.01 0.71
N PHE A 112 -5.72 -5.27 1.15
CA PHE A 112 -6.05 -6.41 0.31
C PHE A 112 -7.55 -6.71 0.22
N ALA A 113 -8.37 -5.93 0.91
CA ALA A 113 -9.81 -6.19 0.96
C ALA A 113 -10.67 -4.98 0.60
N GLY A 114 -10.08 -3.88 0.15
CA GLY A 114 -10.88 -2.72 -0.19
C GLY A 114 -10.06 -1.51 -0.63
N PRO A 115 -10.71 -0.35 -0.80
CA PRO A 115 -10.10 0.86 -1.32
C PRO A 115 -9.58 1.82 -0.24
N LEU A 116 -9.31 1.33 0.98
CA LEU A 116 -9.05 2.20 2.13
C LEU A 116 -7.59 2.64 2.28
N ALA A 117 -6.65 2.07 1.52
CA ALA A 117 -5.24 2.41 1.69
C ALA A 117 -4.94 3.90 1.52
N PRO A 118 -5.44 4.60 0.48
CA PRO A 118 -5.22 6.04 0.37
C PRO A 118 -5.84 6.84 1.52
N LEU A 119 -7.01 6.43 2.00
CA LEU A 119 -7.66 7.10 3.13
C LEU A 119 -6.82 7.02 4.40
N LEU A 120 -6.25 5.84 4.66
CA LEU A 120 -5.39 5.65 5.82
C LEU A 120 -4.11 6.49 5.71
N LEU A 121 -3.44 6.41 4.58
CA LEU A 121 -2.12 7.02 4.43
C LEU A 121 -2.17 8.55 4.27
N PHE A 122 -3.21 9.08 3.64
CA PHE A 122 -3.33 10.52 3.42
C PHE A 122 -4.28 11.18 4.41
N ASP A 123 -5.53 10.74 4.46
CA ASP A 123 -6.54 11.46 5.23
C ASP A 123 -6.43 11.25 6.73
N VAL A 124 -6.14 10.03 7.17
CA VAL A 124 -5.97 9.76 8.61
C VAL A 124 -4.69 10.40 9.14
N LEU A 125 -3.57 10.23 8.45
CA LEU A 125 -2.30 10.81 8.91
C LEU A 125 -2.30 12.33 8.90
N ASP A 126 -3.04 12.94 7.96
CA ASP A 126 -3.15 14.40 7.88
C ASP A 126 -4.26 14.96 8.79
N GLY A 127 -4.92 14.11 9.55
CA GLY A 127 -5.92 14.53 10.53
C GLY A 127 -7.28 14.88 9.96
N ARG A 128 -7.53 14.57 8.68
CA ARG A 128 -8.81 14.85 8.03
C ARG A 128 -9.85 13.75 8.25
N LEU A 129 -9.43 12.59 8.72
CA LEU A 129 -10.30 11.45 8.96
C LEU A 129 -9.88 10.75 10.24
N ASP A 130 -10.87 10.43 11.11
CA ASP A 130 -10.62 9.70 12.34
C ASP A 130 -10.31 8.23 12.03
N TYR A 131 -9.22 7.72 12.58
CA TYR A 131 -8.83 6.32 12.43
C TYR A 131 -9.92 5.35 12.95
N ALA A 132 -10.58 5.68 14.05
CA ALA A 132 -11.64 4.83 14.59
C ALA A 132 -12.81 4.71 13.62
N ALA A 133 -13.18 5.82 12.96
CA ALA A 133 -14.21 5.82 11.93
C ALA A 133 -13.80 4.96 10.72
N LEU A 134 -12.52 5.04 10.33
CA LEU A 134 -12.01 4.24 9.23
C LEU A 134 -12.07 2.74 9.53
N ARG A 135 -11.75 2.34 10.75
CA ARG A 135 -11.80 0.93 11.15
C ARG A 135 -13.19 0.32 11.07
N GLN A 136 -14.22 1.14 11.23
CA GLN A 136 -15.60 0.68 11.18
C GLN A 136 -16.16 0.62 9.76
N ARG A 137 -15.48 1.24 8.79
CA ARG A 137 -15.93 1.24 7.40
C ARG A 137 -15.79 -0.13 6.79
N ARG A 138 -16.83 -0.56 6.07
CA ARG A 138 -16.76 -1.71 5.19
C ARG A 138 -16.07 -1.31 3.89
N PRO A 139 -15.48 -2.26 3.14
CA PRO A 139 -14.85 -1.94 1.86
C PRO A 139 -15.74 -1.16 0.90
N ASP A 140 -17.04 -1.45 0.89
CA ASP A 140 -18.01 -0.80 0.00
C ASP A 140 -18.25 0.66 0.35
N ASP A 141 -18.15 1.02 1.63
CA ASP A 141 -18.46 2.36 2.10
C ASP A 141 -17.43 3.40 1.63
N ALA A 142 -16.20 2.98 1.36
CA ALA A 142 -15.12 3.89 0.98
C ALA A 142 -15.27 4.47 -0.42
N VAL A 143 -16.07 3.84 -1.27
CA VAL A 143 -16.33 4.33 -2.63
C VAL A 143 -16.98 5.71 -2.59
N LEU A 144 -17.78 5.99 -1.57
CA LEU A 144 -18.49 7.26 -1.42
C LEU A 144 -17.58 8.44 -1.09
N SER A 145 -16.41 8.19 -0.55
CA SER A 145 -15.47 9.25 -0.19
C SER A 145 -14.49 9.60 -1.30
N GLY A 146 -14.45 8.82 -2.36
CA GLY A 146 -13.55 9.06 -3.48
C GLY A 146 -14.02 10.16 -4.42
N GLY A 147 -15.20 10.72 -4.20
CA GLY A 147 -15.75 11.79 -5.04
C GLY A 147 -15.31 13.19 -4.66
N GLY A 148 -14.43 13.30 -3.70
CA GLY A 148 -13.96 14.61 -3.23
C GLY A 148 -12.80 15.17 -4.02
#